data_0ee447c33c9b46f0e94b7d37b89e47d1
#
_entry.id   0ee447c33c9b46f0e94b7d37b89e47d1
#
_cell.length_a   1.000
_cell.length_b   1.000
_cell.length_c   1.000
_cell.angle_alpha   90.00
_cell.angle_beta   90.00
_cell.angle_gamma   90.00
#
_symmetry.space_group_name_H-M   'P 1'
#
loop_
_entity.id
_entity.type
_entity.pdbx_description
1 polymer ?
#
loop_
_entity_poly.entity_id
_entity_poly.type
_entity_poly.pdbx_seq_one_letter_code
_entity_poly.pdbx_strand_id
1 'polypeptide(L)'
;MYSIYNLIPKNTQIIIPTPIYINFLKAPKHLKRKVQRLPMVNDKGRLVIDFNKLSSIAKKNSWLMFVNPQNPGGTVYSKKEIKNLSRIIKEKNITVFSDELHCDLILQKNLKHTPLGSLKTIEKNVLAFYSASKTFNVPGLNCAFAVIPCDNLRKAFKQNAEGITDDANITGLIALSAAFKQGWKWRDDLITVSSTHLR
;
A
#
# COMPACT_ATOMS: atom_id res chain seq x y z
N MET A 1 -2.86 5.62 9.41
CA MET A 1 -2.63 4.28 10.03
C MET A 1 -3.62 3.97 11.14
N TYR A 2 -3.81 4.83 12.14
CA TYR A 2 -4.75 4.58 13.26
C TYR A 2 -6.18 4.34 12.78
N SER A 3 -6.71 5.17 11.88
CA SER A 3 -8.04 5.01 11.28
C SER A 3 -8.24 3.64 10.63
N ILE A 4 -7.20 3.10 9.97
CA ILE A 4 -7.24 1.77 9.36
C ILE A 4 -7.34 0.68 10.43
N TYR A 5 -6.50 0.71 11.46
CA TYR A 5 -6.55 -0.33 12.50
C TYR A 5 -7.82 -0.25 13.33
N ASN A 6 -8.43 0.92 13.48
CA ASN A 6 -9.74 1.08 14.13
C ASN A 6 -10.88 0.51 13.28
N LEU A 7 -10.76 0.59 11.95
CA LEU A 7 -11.72 0.00 11.02
C LEU A 7 -11.77 -1.54 11.11
N ILE A 8 -10.65 -2.18 11.47
CA ILE A 8 -10.56 -3.65 11.52
C ILE A 8 -11.28 -4.18 12.77
N PRO A 9 -12.26 -5.09 12.67
CA PRO A 9 -12.94 -5.67 13.84
C PRO A 9 -11.96 -6.29 14.84
N LYS A 10 -12.25 -6.19 16.16
CA LYS A 10 -11.29 -6.55 17.23
C LYS A 10 -10.70 -7.96 17.11
N ASN A 11 -11.49 -8.95 16.74
CA ASN A 11 -11.09 -10.36 16.67
C ASN A 11 -10.59 -10.81 15.29
N THR A 12 -10.38 -9.87 14.37
CA THR A 12 -9.93 -10.18 13.03
C THR A 12 -8.42 -10.41 13.00
N GLN A 13 -7.98 -11.44 12.31
CA GLN A 13 -6.57 -11.68 12.02
C GLN A 13 -6.02 -10.56 11.12
N ILE A 14 -4.91 -9.95 11.53
CA ILE A 14 -4.18 -8.94 10.77
C ILE A 14 -2.82 -9.53 10.38
N ILE A 15 -2.57 -9.70 9.10
CA ILE A 15 -1.32 -10.25 8.55
C ILE A 15 -0.46 -9.11 8.05
N ILE A 16 0.81 -9.08 8.48
CA ILE A 16 1.77 -8.04 8.11
C ILE A 16 3.03 -8.71 7.56
N PRO A 17 3.28 -8.65 6.24
CA PRO A 17 4.57 -9.04 5.67
C PRO A 17 5.70 -8.22 6.26
N THR A 18 6.81 -8.84 6.64
CA THR A 18 7.97 -8.17 7.27
C THR A 18 9.28 -8.57 6.59
N PRO A 19 10.24 -7.63 6.41
CA PRO A 19 10.24 -6.24 6.91
C PRO A 19 9.22 -5.34 6.21
N ILE A 20 8.76 -4.29 6.91
CA ILE A 20 7.79 -3.32 6.38
C ILE A 20 8.06 -1.94 7.00
N TYR A 21 7.51 -0.88 6.41
CA TYR A 21 7.58 0.46 6.99
C TYR A 21 7.07 0.46 8.44
N ILE A 22 7.88 1.00 9.36
CA ILE A 22 7.74 0.81 10.81
C ILE A 22 6.36 1.19 11.38
N ASN A 23 5.67 2.16 10.77
CA ASN A 23 4.37 2.61 11.25
C ASN A 23 3.27 1.53 11.12
N PHE A 24 3.44 0.54 10.24
CA PHE A 24 2.56 -0.63 10.18
C PHE A 24 2.67 -1.51 11.43
N LEU A 25 3.76 -1.41 12.18
CA LEU A 25 3.97 -2.15 13.43
C LEU A 25 3.75 -1.29 14.68
N LYS A 26 4.02 0.03 14.60
CA LYS A 26 3.82 0.95 15.72
C LYS A 26 2.33 1.19 16.02
N ALA A 27 1.53 1.47 14.98
CA ALA A 27 0.11 1.76 15.16
C ALA A 27 -0.68 0.63 15.85
N PRO A 28 -0.59 -0.65 15.42
CA PRO A 28 -1.28 -1.73 16.12
C PRO A 28 -0.77 -1.94 17.53
N LYS A 29 0.53 -1.73 17.81
CA LYS A 29 1.09 -1.80 19.16
C LYS A 29 0.43 -0.77 20.09
N HIS A 30 0.31 0.49 19.66
CA HIS A 30 -0.34 1.54 20.43
C HIS A 30 -1.84 1.26 20.65
N LEU A 31 -2.51 0.69 19.66
CA LEU A 31 -3.91 0.30 19.72
C LEU A 31 -4.14 -1.07 20.41
N LYS A 32 -3.10 -1.67 20.98
CA LYS A 32 -3.13 -3.00 21.63
C LYS A 32 -3.76 -4.07 20.72
N ARG A 33 -3.51 -3.99 19.39
CA ARG A 33 -4.00 -4.94 18.40
C ARG A 33 -2.96 -6.05 18.18
N LYS A 34 -3.41 -7.29 18.24
CA LYS A 34 -2.56 -8.43 17.87
C LYS A 34 -2.40 -8.50 16.35
N VAL A 35 -1.16 -8.69 15.89
CA VAL A 35 -0.83 -8.85 14.47
C VAL A 35 -0.03 -10.12 14.28
N GLN A 36 -0.24 -10.77 13.15
CA GLN A 36 0.56 -11.91 12.71
C GLN A 36 1.60 -11.45 11.70
N ARG A 37 2.87 -11.51 12.05
CA ARG A 37 3.96 -11.23 11.12
C ARG A 37 4.12 -12.39 10.16
N LEU A 38 4.30 -12.05 8.89
CA LEU A 38 4.65 -12.98 7.82
C LEU A 38 6.05 -12.61 7.31
N PRO A 39 7.11 -13.34 7.72
CA PRO A 39 8.44 -13.07 7.18
C PRO A 39 8.45 -13.21 5.66
N MET A 40 8.97 -12.19 4.99
CA MET A 40 9.18 -12.23 3.55
C MET A 40 10.39 -13.11 3.22
N VAL A 41 10.42 -13.62 2.02
CA VAL A 41 11.51 -14.47 1.52
C VAL A 41 12.35 -13.73 0.49
N ASN A 42 13.62 -14.13 0.39
CA ASN A 42 14.50 -13.64 -0.66
C ASN A 42 14.32 -14.49 -1.93
N ASP A 43 13.79 -13.89 -2.98
CA ASP A 43 13.71 -14.48 -4.32
C ASP A 43 14.67 -13.72 -5.25
N LYS A 44 15.86 -14.27 -5.46
CA LYS A 44 16.91 -13.72 -6.34
C LYS A 44 17.26 -12.25 -6.04
N GLY A 45 17.46 -11.94 -4.78
CA GLY A 45 17.77 -10.59 -4.31
C GLY A 45 16.55 -9.69 -4.07
N ARG A 46 15.32 -10.16 -4.32
CA ARG A 46 14.07 -9.44 -4.08
C ARG A 46 13.41 -9.95 -2.80
N LEU A 47 12.97 -9.05 -1.93
CA LEU A 47 12.10 -9.42 -0.81
C LEU A 47 10.66 -9.54 -1.30
N VAL A 48 10.11 -10.75 -1.24
CA VAL A 48 8.75 -11.04 -1.71
C VAL A 48 7.94 -11.77 -0.64
N ILE A 49 6.62 -11.66 -0.72
CA ILE A 49 5.71 -12.45 0.12
C ILE A 49 5.85 -13.93 -0.26
N ASP A 50 6.01 -14.79 0.75
CA ASP A 50 5.79 -16.22 0.58
C ASP A 50 4.28 -16.47 0.44
N PHE A 51 3.80 -16.59 -0.81
CA PHE A 51 2.38 -16.78 -1.11
C PHE A 51 1.83 -18.11 -0.62
N ASN A 52 2.66 -19.16 -0.56
CA ASN A 52 2.24 -20.45 -0.02
C ASN A 52 2.01 -20.33 1.48
N LYS A 53 2.95 -19.70 2.19
CA LYS A 53 2.81 -19.43 3.61
C LYS A 53 1.62 -18.51 3.88
N LEU A 54 1.44 -17.44 3.09
CA LEU A 54 0.28 -16.55 3.22
C LEU A 54 -1.02 -17.34 3.08
N SER A 55 -1.15 -18.17 2.04
CA SER A 55 -2.33 -19.00 1.80
C SER A 55 -2.62 -19.96 2.96
N SER A 56 -1.57 -20.55 3.54
CA SER A 56 -1.72 -21.53 4.64
C SER A 56 -2.14 -20.90 5.96
N ILE A 57 -1.64 -19.68 6.27
CA ILE A 57 -1.92 -19.01 7.56
C ILE A 57 -3.14 -18.10 7.53
N ALA A 58 -3.55 -17.60 6.35
CA ALA A 58 -4.65 -16.66 6.23
C ALA A 58 -5.98 -17.33 6.56
N LYS A 59 -6.67 -16.79 7.55
CA LYS A 59 -8.05 -17.16 7.87
C LYS A 59 -9.03 -16.44 6.92
N LYS A 60 -10.22 -16.97 6.79
CA LYS A 60 -11.31 -16.29 6.07
C LYS A 60 -11.61 -14.93 6.72
N ASN A 61 -11.82 -13.90 5.91
CA ASN A 61 -12.07 -12.52 6.35
C ASN A 61 -10.92 -11.88 7.15
N SER A 62 -9.67 -12.33 6.95
CA SER A 62 -8.50 -11.66 7.53
C SER A 62 -8.20 -10.33 6.83
N TRP A 63 -7.30 -9.54 7.42
CA TRP A 63 -6.77 -8.33 6.82
C TRP A 63 -5.29 -8.51 6.49
N LEU A 64 -4.87 -7.98 5.35
CA LEU A 64 -3.48 -7.97 4.88
C LEU A 64 -3.00 -6.53 4.74
N MET A 65 -1.85 -6.21 5.33
CA MET A 65 -1.12 -4.98 5.06
C MET A 65 -0.15 -5.23 3.92
N PHE A 66 -0.46 -4.70 2.75
CA PHE A 66 0.33 -4.89 1.53
C PHE A 66 0.99 -3.58 1.11
N VAL A 67 2.25 -3.62 0.70
CA VAL A 67 3.02 -2.46 0.23
C VAL A 67 3.62 -2.78 -1.13
N ASN A 68 3.28 -1.99 -2.14
CA ASN A 68 3.79 -2.19 -3.51
C ASN A 68 3.93 -0.84 -4.25
N PRO A 69 5.14 -0.43 -4.60
CA PRO A 69 6.45 -1.05 -4.34
C PRO A 69 6.76 -1.24 -2.86
N GLN A 70 7.40 -2.36 -2.54
CA GLN A 70 7.66 -2.77 -1.17
C GLN A 70 8.71 -1.86 -0.49
N ASN A 71 8.41 -1.40 0.70
CA ASN A 71 9.31 -0.60 1.53
C ASN A 71 9.62 -1.36 2.84
N PRO A 72 10.90 -1.66 3.15
CA PRO A 72 12.14 -1.08 2.60
C PRO A 72 12.80 -1.87 1.46
N GLY A 73 12.28 -3.01 1.04
CA GLY A 73 12.99 -3.93 0.13
C GLY A 73 13.02 -3.50 -1.35
N GLY A 74 12.27 -2.46 -1.74
CA GLY A 74 12.28 -1.94 -3.11
C GLY A 74 11.61 -2.83 -4.17
N THR A 75 11.01 -3.94 -3.77
CA THR A 75 10.39 -4.89 -4.70
C THR A 75 9.15 -4.29 -5.36
N VAL A 76 9.12 -4.30 -6.68
CA VAL A 76 7.90 -4.11 -7.48
C VAL A 76 7.36 -5.50 -7.82
N TYR A 77 6.15 -5.82 -7.37
CA TYR A 77 5.55 -7.12 -7.65
C TYR A 77 5.14 -7.23 -9.12
N SER A 78 5.52 -8.34 -9.75
CA SER A 78 5.16 -8.66 -11.13
C SER A 78 3.66 -8.93 -11.27
N LYS A 79 3.13 -8.82 -12.50
CA LYS A 79 1.74 -9.17 -12.81
C LYS A 79 1.38 -10.60 -12.35
N LYS A 80 2.32 -11.56 -12.47
CA LYS A 80 2.13 -12.95 -12.04
C LYS A 80 1.96 -13.04 -10.52
N GLU A 81 2.82 -12.33 -9.76
CA GLU A 81 2.74 -12.27 -8.29
C GLU A 81 1.44 -11.59 -7.82
N ILE A 82 1.07 -10.48 -8.46
CA ILE A 82 -0.20 -9.78 -8.17
C ILE A 82 -1.41 -10.67 -8.48
N LYS A 83 -1.38 -11.43 -9.57
CA LYS A 83 -2.45 -12.40 -9.90
C LYS A 83 -2.51 -13.53 -8.88
N ASN A 84 -1.37 -14.04 -8.41
CA ASN A 84 -1.35 -15.06 -7.36
C ASN A 84 -1.90 -14.51 -6.03
N LEU A 85 -1.50 -13.31 -5.63
CA LEU A 85 -2.05 -12.62 -4.46
C LEU A 85 -3.57 -12.45 -4.58
N SER A 86 -4.06 -12.02 -5.75
CA SER A 86 -5.50 -11.81 -5.96
C SER A 86 -6.32 -13.10 -5.81
N ARG A 87 -5.77 -14.25 -6.22
CA ARG A 87 -6.41 -15.54 -6.02
C ARG A 87 -6.57 -15.84 -4.52
N ILE A 88 -5.52 -15.65 -3.72
CA ILE A 88 -5.56 -15.88 -2.27
C ILE A 88 -6.56 -14.92 -1.60
N ILE A 89 -6.54 -13.65 -1.99
CA ILE A 89 -7.48 -12.63 -1.49
C ILE A 89 -8.92 -13.07 -1.73
N LYS A 90 -9.23 -13.50 -2.95
CA LYS A 90 -10.57 -13.96 -3.34
C LYS A 90 -10.98 -15.21 -2.56
N GLU A 91 -10.13 -16.24 -2.52
CA GLU A 91 -10.40 -17.52 -1.86
C GLU A 91 -10.68 -17.35 -0.35
N LYS A 92 -9.94 -16.48 0.31
CA LYS A 92 -10.02 -16.26 1.75
C LYS A 92 -10.87 -15.04 2.13
N ASN A 93 -11.41 -14.31 1.14
CA ASN A 93 -12.11 -13.04 1.34
C ASN A 93 -11.30 -12.06 2.20
N ILE A 94 -10.01 -11.89 1.88
CA ILE A 94 -9.10 -11.01 2.62
C ILE A 94 -9.41 -9.56 2.27
N THR A 95 -9.52 -8.68 3.27
CA THR A 95 -9.51 -7.23 3.05
C THR A 95 -8.06 -6.73 3.03
N VAL A 96 -7.70 -5.92 2.05
CA VAL A 96 -6.32 -5.46 1.88
C VAL A 96 -6.23 -3.95 2.03
N PHE A 97 -5.37 -3.52 2.96
CA PHE A 97 -4.79 -2.19 2.92
C PHE A 97 -3.60 -2.22 1.97
N SER A 98 -3.71 -1.53 0.83
CA SER A 98 -2.65 -1.44 -0.18
C SER A 98 -1.98 -0.07 -0.12
N ASP A 99 -0.74 -0.05 0.36
CA ASP A 99 0.11 1.14 0.32
C ASP A 99 0.84 1.18 -1.02
N GLU A 100 0.40 2.10 -1.89
CA GLU A 100 0.94 2.28 -3.23
C GLU A 100 1.64 3.63 -3.40
N LEU A 101 2.14 4.21 -2.29
CA LEU A 101 2.74 5.55 -2.27
C LEU A 101 3.98 5.69 -3.17
N HIS A 102 4.66 4.59 -3.47
CA HIS A 102 5.86 4.57 -4.32
C HIS A 102 5.58 4.13 -5.77
N CYS A 103 4.31 3.99 -6.17
CA CYS A 103 3.91 3.38 -7.46
C CYS A 103 4.48 4.09 -8.69
N ASP A 104 4.75 5.39 -8.61
CA ASP A 104 5.27 6.21 -9.70
C ASP A 104 6.81 6.34 -9.70
N LEU A 105 7.50 5.76 -8.70
CA LEU A 105 8.96 5.73 -8.59
C LEU A 105 9.53 4.35 -8.97
N ILE A 106 9.27 3.90 -10.17
CA ILE A 106 9.81 2.62 -10.67
C ILE A 106 11.14 2.91 -11.39
N LEU A 107 12.25 2.50 -10.77
CA LEU A 107 13.59 2.79 -11.27
C LEU A 107 14.00 1.91 -12.47
N GLN A 108 13.44 0.71 -12.59
CA GLN A 108 13.75 -0.21 -13.69
C GLN A 108 12.79 0.01 -14.85
N LYS A 109 13.31 0.36 -16.03
CA LYS A 109 12.52 0.69 -17.24
C LYS A 109 11.59 -0.43 -17.72
N ASN A 110 11.95 -1.69 -17.48
CA ASN A 110 11.16 -2.87 -17.88
C ASN A 110 10.10 -3.31 -16.88
N LEU A 111 10.05 -2.66 -15.70
CA LEU A 111 9.03 -2.95 -14.70
C LEU A 111 7.88 -1.93 -14.78
N LYS A 112 6.67 -2.41 -14.52
CA LYS A 112 5.48 -1.58 -14.40
C LYS A 112 4.73 -1.95 -13.14
N HIS A 113 4.34 -0.93 -12.38
CA HIS A 113 3.43 -1.11 -11.26
C HIS A 113 2.07 -1.62 -11.74
N THR A 114 1.50 -2.54 -11.00
CA THR A 114 0.12 -3.02 -11.20
C THR A 114 -0.67 -2.69 -9.94
N PRO A 115 -1.57 -1.69 -9.98
CA PRO A 115 -2.38 -1.33 -8.84
C PRO A 115 -3.26 -2.51 -8.41
N LEU A 116 -3.22 -2.87 -7.12
CA LEU A 116 -3.98 -4.02 -6.64
C LEU A 116 -5.49 -3.81 -6.81
N GLY A 117 -5.97 -2.60 -6.56
CA GLY A 117 -7.38 -2.21 -6.71
C GLY A 117 -7.89 -2.18 -8.15
N SER A 118 -7.02 -2.29 -9.17
CA SER A 118 -7.44 -2.36 -10.58
C SER A 118 -7.98 -3.74 -10.99
N LEU A 119 -7.76 -4.75 -10.16
CA LEU A 119 -8.21 -6.11 -10.44
C LEU A 119 -9.69 -6.28 -10.07
N LYS A 120 -10.56 -6.33 -11.07
CA LYS A 120 -12.03 -6.46 -10.92
C LYS A 120 -12.48 -7.59 -10.01
N THR A 121 -11.69 -8.68 -9.93
CA THR A 121 -12.02 -9.86 -9.12
C THR A 121 -11.94 -9.62 -7.61
N ILE A 122 -11.21 -8.58 -7.17
CA ILE A 122 -10.94 -8.27 -5.77
C ILE A 122 -11.07 -6.78 -5.44
N GLU A 123 -11.50 -5.92 -6.38
CA GLU A 123 -11.58 -4.47 -6.17
C GLU A 123 -12.39 -4.09 -4.91
N LYS A 124 -13.43 -4.88 -4.59
CA LYS A 124 -14.27 -4.66 -3.40
C LYS A 124 -13.57 -4.99 -2.07
N ASN A 125 -12.42 -5.65 -2.13
CA ASN A 125 -11.63 -6.04 -0.97
C ASN A 125 -10.47 -5.08 -0.69
N VAL A 126 -10.25 -4.06 -1.53
CA VAL A 126 -9.03 -3.25 -1.51
C VAL A 126 -9.32 -1.82 -1.06
N LEU A 127 -8.49 -1.33 -0.11
CA LEU A 127 -8.31 0.08 0.19
C LEU A 127 -6.90 0.45 -0.31
N ALA A 128 -6.79 1.14 -1.43
CA ALA A 128 -5.52 1.55 -2.02
C ALA A 128 -5.23 3.01 -1.72
N PHE A 129 -4.00 3.30 -1.25
CA PHE A 129 -3.56 4.62 -0.83
C PHE A 129 -2.44 5.14 -1.70
N TYR A 130 -2.56 6.40 -2.10
CA TYR A 130 -1.66 7.09 -3.04
C TYR A 130 -1.29 8.48 -2.53
N SER A 131 -0.15 8.99 -2.96
CA SER A 131 0.27 10.36 -2.67
C SER A 131 1.32 10.84 -3.69
N ALA A 132 1.32 12.10 -3.99
CA ALA A 132 2.41 12.77 -4.71
C ALA A 132 3.71 12.88 -3.88
N SER A 133 3.61 12.70 -2.56
CA SER A 133 4.67 13.02 -1.59
C SER A 133 6.00 12.34 -1.87
N LYS A 134 5.99 11.07 -2.29
CA LYS A 134 7.22 10.32 -2.54
C LYS A 134 7.75 10.57 -3.94
N THR A 135 6.86 10.54 -4.92
CA THR A 135 7.21 10.72 -6.34
C THR A 135 7.76 12.11 -6.63
N PHE A 136 7.18 13.14 -6.03
CA PHE A 136 7.50 14.54 -6.32
C PHE A 136 8.18 15.28 -5.16
N ASN A 137 8.68 14.55 -4.17
CA ASN A 137 9.45 15.07 -3.03
C ASN A 137 8.73 16.18 -2.25
N VAL A 138 7.43 16.01 -1.98
CA VAL A 138 6.61 16.99 -1.24
C VAL A 138 5.97 16.39 0.04
N PRO A 139 6.70 15.62 0.88
CA PRO A 139 6.09 14.94 2.03
C PRO A 139 5.57 15.92 3.10
N GLY A 140 6.17 17.11 3.21
CA GLY A 140 5.77 18.14 4.17
C GLY A 140 4.37 18.70 3.93
N LEU A 141 3.81 18.52 2.74
CA LEU A 141 2.46 18.98 2.41
C LEU A 141 1.34 18.04 2.87
N ASN A 142 1.68 16.87 3.40
CA ASN A 142 0.77 15.92 4.06
C ASN A 142 -0.54 15.66 3.29
N CYS A 143 -0.47 15.49 1.97
CA CYS A 143 -1.63 15.21 1.14
C CYS A 143 -1.57 13.81 0.51
N ALA A 144 -2.61 13.03 0.72
CA ALA A 144 -2.78 11.70 0.17
C ALA A 144 -4.25 11.45 -0.17
N PHE A 145 -4.53 10.44 -0.99
CA PHE A 145 -5.88 10.01 -1.29
C PHE A 145 -6.01 8.49 -1.25
N ALA A 146 -7.23 8.03 -1.06
CA ALA A 146 -7.55 6.61 -1.06
C ALA A 146 -8.56 6.30 -2.17
N VAL A 147 -8.35 5.18 -2.85
CA VAL A 147 -9.30 4.58 -3.79
C VAL A 147 -9.90 3.35 -3.13
N ILE A 148 -11.19 3.43 -2.81
CA ILE A 148 -11.93 2.38 -2.12
C ILE A 148 -13.22 2.11 -2.91
N PRO A 149 -13.23 1.15 -3.85
CA PRO A 149 -14.37 0.89 -4.73
C PRO A 149 -15.62 0.41 -3.98
N CYS A 150 -15.46 -0.34 -2.90
CA CYS A 150 -16.58 -0.84 -2.09
C CYS A 150 -17.21 0.28 -1.25
N ASP A 151 -18.49 0.61 -1.50
CA ASP A 151 -19.21 1.69 -0.82
C ASP A 151 -19.26 1.50 0.69
N ASN A 152 -19.55 0.29 1.15
CA ASN A 152 -19.63 0.01 2.58
C ASN A 152 -18.27 0.19 3.27
N LEU A 153 -17.22 -0.30 2.64
CA LEU A 153 -15.85 -0.17 3.17
C LEU A 153 -15.40 1.30 3.17
N ARG A 154 -15.77 2.06 2.12
CA ARG A 154 -15.46 3.49 2.01
C ARG A 154 -16.21 4.32 3.07
N LYS A 155 -17.50 4.05 3.29
CA LYS A 155 -18.30 4.70 4.36
C LYS A 155 -17.71 4.40 5.73
N ALA A 156 -17.42 3.12 6.02
CA ALA A 156 -16.82 2.71 7.29
C ALA A 156 -15.42 3.34 7.50
N PHE A 157 -14.59 3.44 6.43
CA PHE A 157 -13.30 4.12 6.52
C PHE A 157 -13.47 5.60 6.87
N LYS A 158 -14.38 6.33 6.21
CA LYS A 158 -14.63 7.75 6.50
C LYS A 158 -15.07 7.95 7.95
N GLN A 159 -16.02 7.16 8.45
CA GLN A 159 -16.47 7.22 9.84
C GLN A 159 -15.36 6.96 10.85
N ASN A 160 -14.47 6.00 10.56
CA ASN A 160 -13.32 5.70 11.44
C ASN A 160 -12.14 6.67 11.29
N ALA A 161 -12.16 7.53 10.28
CA ALA A 161 -11.17 8.58 10.08
C ALA A 161 -11.59 9.90 10.73
N GLU A 162 -12.88 10.11 10.95
CA GLU A 162 -13.43 11.31 11.58
C GLU A 162 -12.84 11.53 12.97
N GLY A 163 -12.36 12.74 13.23
CA GLY A 163 -11.69 13.10 14.48
C GLY A 163 -10.28 12.52 14.68
N ILE A 164 -9.78 11.70 13.74
CA ILE A 164 -8.41 11.15 13.78
C ILE A 164 -7.52 11.75 12.69
N THR A 165 -8.10 12.05 11.54
CA THR A 165 -7.39 12.68 10.42
C THR A 165 -8.13 13.95 10.03
N ASP A 166 -7.38 15.05 9.96
CA ASP A 166 -7.89 16.29 9.43
C ASP A 166 -8.12 16.20 7.92
N ASP A 167 -8.92 17.11 7.39
CA ASP A 167 -9.05 17.30 5.95
C ASP A 167 -7.71 17.71 5.35
N ALA A 168 -7.50 17.35 4.08
CA ALA A 168 -6.29 17.75 3.37
C ALA A 168 -6.23 19.28 3.28
N ASN A 169 -5.09 19.87 3.67
CA ASN A 169 -4.91 21.31 3.58
C ASN A 169 -4.90 21.78 2.11
N ILE A 170 -5.36 23.01 1.87
CA ILE A 170 -5.51 23.56 0.52
C ILE A 170 -4.18 23.57 -0.27
N THR A 171 -3.07 23.86 0.40
CA THR A 171 -1.74 23.89 -0.22
C THR A 171 -1.33 22.49 -0.71
N GLY A 172 -1.60 21.46 0.12
CA GLY A 172 -1.38 20.06 -0.23
C GLY A 172 -2.21 19.62 -1.43
N LEU A 173 -3.50 20.02 -1.49
CA LEU A 173 -4.38 19.71 -2.63
C LEU A 173 -3.90 20.37 -3.93
N ILE A 174 -3.53 21.65 -3.88
CA ILE A 174 -3.00 22.38 -5.04
C ILE A 174 -1.70 21.74 -5.51
N ALA A 175 -0.76 21.46 -4.60
CA ALA A 175 0.53 20.85 -4.93
C ALA A 175 0.37 19.44 -5.52
N LEU A 176 -0.50 18.61 -4.93
CA LEU A 176 -0.80 17.27 -5.45
C LEU A 176 -1.39 17.35 -6.86
N SER A 177 -2.33 18.26 -7.09
CA SER A 177 -2.93 18.46 -8.41
C SER A 177 -1.89 18.94 -9.44
N ALA A 178 -1.03 19.90 -9.08
CA ALA A 178 0.03 20.40 -9.93
C ALA A 178 1.07 19.31 -10.25
N ALA A 179 1.48 18.54 -9.25
CA ALA A 179 2.43 17.44 -9.39
C ALA A 179 1.94 16.40 -10.41
N PHE A 180 0.71 15.94 -10.28
CA PHE A 180 0.14 14.96 -11.22
C PHE A 180 -0.18 15.52 -12.61
N LYS A 181 -0.43 16.84 -12.74
CA LYS A 181 -0.66 17.46 -14.04
C LYS A 181 0.63 17.80 -14.79
N GLN A 182 1.67 18.24 -14.09
CA GLN A 182 2.84 18.89 -14.69
C GLN A 182 4.19 18.29 -14.25
N GLY A 183 4.24 17.46 -13.21
CA GLY A 183 5.49 17.00 -12.59
C GLY A 183 6.18 15.83 -13.28
N TRP A 184 5.58 15.21 -14.30
CA TRP A 184 6.08 13.96 -14.88
C TRP A 184 7.47 14.06 -15.48
N LYS A 185 7.76 15.18 -16.18
CA LYS A 185 9.11 15.42 -16.71
C LYS A 185 10.14 15.46 -15.60
N TRP A 186 9.87 16.19 -14.51
CA TRP A 186 10.74 16.24 -13.34
C TRP A 186 10.99 14.84 -12.74
N ARG A 187 9.93 14.04 -12.59
CA ARG A 187 10.04 12.65 -12.13
C ARG A 187 10.94 11.81 -13.04
N ASP A 188 10.80 11.91 -14.37
CA ASP A 188 11.58 11.16 -15.33
C ASP A 188 13.07 11.57 -15.29
N ASP A 189 13.33 12.87 -15.16
CA ASP A 189 14.68 13.41 -14.96
C ASP A 189 15.31 12.87 -13.65
N LEU A 190 14.55 12.85 -12.54
CA LEU A 190 14.97 12.28 -11.25
C LEU A 190 15.33 10.80 -11.37
N ILE A 191 14.50 9.98 -12.01
CA ILE A 191 14.76 8.56 -12.22
C ILE A 191 16.04 8.35 -13.04
N THR A 192 16.27 9.18 -14.04
CA THR A 192 17.47 9.11 -14.89
C THR A 192 18.72 9.41 -14.10
N VAL A 193 18.73 10.48 -13.30
CA VAL A 193 19.84 10.85 -12.42
C VAL A 193 20.12 9.76 -11.37
N SER A 194 19.06 9.28 -10.69
CA SER A 194 19.20 8.22 -9.68
C SER A 194 19.79 6.95 -10.27
N SER A 195 19.40 6.56 -11.48
CA SER A 195 19.92 5.35 -12.13
C SER A 195 21.39 5.46 -12.54
N THR A 196 21.92 6.68 -12.68
CA THR A 196 23.33 6.95 -13.05
C THR A 196 24.25 7.04 -11.84
N HIS A 197 23.78 7.58 -10.72
CA HIS A 197 24.59 7.84 -9.52
C HIS A 197 24.54 6.74 -8.44
N LEU A 198 23.61 5.81 -8.52
CA LEU A 198 23.45 4.71 -7.55
C LEU A 198 24.05 3.37 -8.04
N ARG A 199 24.93 3.43 -9.04
CA ARG A 199 25.70 2.26 -9.52
C ARG A 199 27.03 2.16 -8.84
#